data_187e727e476464f7624fc786ac9d390f
#
_entry.id   187e727e476464f7624fc786ac9d390f
#
_cell.length_a   1.000
_cell.length_b   1.000
_cell.length_c   1.000
_cell.angle_alpha   90.00
_cell.angle_beta   90.00
_cell.angle_gamma   90.00
#
_symmetry.space_group_name_H-M   'P 1'
#
loop_
_entity.id
_entity.type
_entity.pdbx_description
1 polymer ?
#
loop_
_entity_poly.entity_id
_entity_poly.type
_entity_poly.pdbx_seq_one_letter_code
_entity_poly.pdbx_strand_id
1 'polypeptide(L)'
;MQQNHETERNEQHVCAAPGCTALCTGEYCRRHKPRHPMAVYLGRATGLKKEIRETKELLCQLREQATRATSRLSATRLSGTGRHDAMAGNAIRIVEAEERLEKIIADWAEALAVRVVLLSRMEDPRERRLLELRYLHGLSIEDICVRLNMERMQVWRVQGSALEHFREVYEREQKGEK
;
A
#
# COMPACT_ATOMS: atom_id res chain seq x y z
N MET A 1 -40.07 13.39 37.98
CA MET A 1 -39.49 12.42 37.05
C MET A 1 -38.05 12.87 36.75
N GLN A 2 -37.10 12.33 37.49
CA GLN A 2 -35.69 12.62 37.33
C GLN A 2 -35.15 11.63 36.31
N GLN A 3 -34.67 12.13 35.15
CA GLN A 3 -33.97 11.33 34.14
C GLN A 3 -32.52 11.16 34.64
N ASN A 4 -32.18 9.96 35.05
CA ASN A 4 -30.83 9.54 35.30
C ASN A 4 -30.07 9.50 33.94
N HIS A 5 -29.24 10.50 33.70
CA HIS A 5 -28.13 10.38 32.77
C HIS A 5 -27.04 9.54 33.44
N GLU A 6 -27.09 8.24 33.24
CA GLU A 6 -25.95 7.37 33.50
C GLU A 6 -24.82 7.80 32.54
N THR A 7 -23.85 8.50 33.09
CA THR A 7 -22.54 8.72 32.50
C THR A 7 -21.88 7.37 32.36
N GLU A 8 -21.91 6.78 31.17
CA GLU A 8 -21.06 5.65 30.81
C GLU A 8 -19.62 6.06 31.12
N ARG A 9 -19.08 5.51 32.19
CA ARG A 9 -17.68 5.65 32.58
C ARG A 9 -16.86 5.05 31.44
N ASN A 10 -16.11 5.88 30.74
CA ASN A 10 -15.20 5.55 29.66
C ASN A 10 -14.04 4.73 30.27
N GLU A 11 -14.27 3.43 30.50
CA GLU A 11 -13.31 2.53 31.13
C GLU A 11 -12.14 2.33 30.16
N GLN A 12 -10.95 2.77 30.60
CA GLN A 12 -9.72 2.55 29.86
C GLN A 12 -9.16 1.16 30.19
N HIS A 13 -8.80 0.40 29.18
CA HIS A 13 -8.16 -0.91 29.32
C HIS A 13 -6.90 -1.00 28.46
N VAL A 14 -6.10 -2.01 28.72
CA VAL A 14 -4.86 -2.24 27.96
C VAL A 14 -5.20 -2.72 26.55
N CYS A 15 -4.51 -2.18 25.55
CA CYS A 15 -4.66 -2.56 24.14
C CYS A 15 -4.50 -4.08 23.95
N ALA A 16 -5.39 -4.72 23.21
CA ALA A 16 -5.38 -6.16 22.94
C ALA A 16 -4.22 -6.62 22.03
N ALA A 17 -3.44 -5.70 21.45
CA ALA A 17 -2.28 -6.07 20.63
C ALA A 17 -1.15 -6.66 21.47
N PRO A 18 -0.54 -7.80 21.08
CA PRO A 18 0.53 -8.43 21.82
C PRO A 18 1.69 -7.47 22.13
N GLY A 19 2.08 -7.38 23.42
CA GLY A 19 3.18 -6.54 23.86
C GLY A 19 2.89 -5.04 23.95
N CYS A 20 1.64 -4.61 23.71
CA CYS A 20 1.25 -3.21 23.83
C CYS A 20 0.72 -2.89 25.24
N THR A 21 1.30 -1.89 25.89
CA THR A 21 0.89 -1.43 27.25
C THR A 21 0.05 -0.13 27.19
N ALA A 22 -0.31 0.36 26.02
CA ALA A 22 -1.07 1.60 25.86
C ALA A 22 -2.51 1.44 26.38
N LEU A 23 -2.97 2.36 27.23
CA LEU A 23 -4.37 2.43 27.67
C LEU A 23 -5.23 3.02 26.53
N CYS A 24 -6.39 2.44 26.30
CA CYS A 24 -7.37 2.86 25.31
C CYS A 24 -8.80 2.59 25.78
N THR A 25 -9.74 3.27 25.17
CA THR A 25 -11.19 3.11 25.45
C THR A 25 -11.86 2.10 24.54
N GLY A 26 -11.16 1.60 23.51
CA GLY A 26 -11.58 0.57 22.58
C GLY A 26 -10.61 -0.61 22.61
N GLU A 27 -10.98 -1.75 22.07
CA GLU A 27 -10.21 -3.00 22.05
C GLU A 27 -8.73 -2.78 21.68
N TYR A 28 -8.46 -1.83 20.77
CA TYR A 28 -7.11 -1.49 20.31
C TYR A 28 -6.79 -0.01 20.46
N CYS A 29 -5.56 0.30 20.85
CA CYS A 29 -5.08 1.67 20.87
C CYS A 29 -4.97 2.26 19.46
N ARG A 30 -4.79 3.59 19.36
CA ARG A 30 -4.73 4.32 18.09
C ARG A 30 -3.69 3.77 17.10
N ARG A 31 -2.61 3.14 17.58
CA ARG A 31 -1.57 2.51 16.75
C ARG A 31 -1.96 1.14 16.23
N HIS A 32 -2.71 0.38 17.02
CA HIS A 32 -3.05 -1.01 16.75
C HIS A 32 -4.50 -1.22 16.30
N LYS A 33 -5.29 -0.13 16.22
CA LYS A 33 -6.62 -0.22 15.65
C LYS A 33 -6.56 -0.86 14.27
N PRO A 34 -7.24 -1.99 14.02
CA PRO A 34 -7.22 -2.65 12.74
C PRO A 34 -7.65 -1.67 11.65
N ARG A 35 -6.93 -1.68 10.55
CA ARG A 35 -7.29 -0.86 9.39
C ARG A 35 -8.59 -1.40 8.82
N HIS A 36 -9.45 -0.49 8.36
CA HIS A 36 -10.66 -0.88 7.65
C HIS A 36 -10.32 -1.89 6.53
N PRO A 37 -11.03 -3.04 6.40
CA PRO A 37 -10.69 -4.08 5.42
C PRO A 37 -10.57 -3.52 4.00
N MET A 38 -11.45 -2.61 3.61
CA MET A 38 -11.43 -1.97 2.29
C MET A 38 -10.24 -1.03 2.13
N ALA A 39 -9.74 -0.40 3.20
CA ALA A 39 -8.50 0.37 3.15
C ALA A 39 -7.28 -0.51 2.87
N VAL A 40 -7.24 -1.72 3.40
CA VAL A 40 -6.19 -2.71 3.11
C VAL A 40 -6.32 -3.19 1.66
N TYR A 41 -7.53 -3.54 1.24
CA TYR A 41 -7.81 -3.96 -0.13
C TYR A 41 -7.40 -2.90 -1.16
N LEU A 42 -7.86 -1.66 -0.99
CA LEU A 42 -7.50 -0.53 -1.88
C LEU A 42 -5.99 -0.23 -1.84
N GLY A 43 -5.38 -0.30 -0.67
CA GLY A 43 -3.95 -0.01 -0.47
C GLY A 43 -2.99 -1.01 -1.12
N ARG A 44 -3.46 -2.19 -1.54
CA ARG A 44 -2.62 -3.20 -2.20
C ARG A 44 -1.97 -2.66 -3.48
N ALA A 45 -2.69 -1.88 -4.28
CA ALA A 45 -2.15 -1.31 -5.51
C ALA A 45 -1.00 -0.31 -5.25
N THR A 46 -1.11 0.49 -4.19
CA THR A 46 -0.02 1.39 -3.75
C THR A 46 1.17 0.63 -3.19
N GLY A 47 0.94 -0.50 -2.52
CA GLY A 47 1.99 -1.40 -2.05
C GLY A 47 2.79 -1.99 -3.21
N LEU A 48 2.11 -2.55 -4.21
CA LEU A 48 2.74 -3.08 -5.42
C LEU A 48 3.52 -2.02 -6.19
N LYS A 49 3.00 -0.79 -6.31
CA LYS A 49 3.71 0.34 -6.92
C LYS A 49 5.01 0.67 -6.19
N LYS A 50 5.04 0.57 -4.87
CA LYS A 50 6.25 0.74 -4.06
C LYS A 50 7.25 -0.38 -4.35
N GLU A 51 6.79 -1.62 -4.39
CA GLU A 51 7.64 -2.79 -4.69
C GLU A 51 8.25 -2.73 -6.09
N ILE A 52 7.49 -2.27 -7.11
CA ILE A 52 8.00 -2.00 -8.45
C ILE A 52 9.18 -1.02 -8.40
N ARG A 53 9.06 0.08 -7.64
CA ARG A 53 10.13 1.07 -7.51
C ARG A 53 11.38 0.46 -6.86
N GLU A 54 11.21 -0.25 -5.75
CA GLU A 54 12.31 -0.88 -5.03
C GLU A 54 13.02 -1.94 -5.89
N THR A 55 12.27 -2.73 -6.66
CA THR A 55 12.84 -3.73 -7.58
C THR A 55 13.58 -3.07 -8.74
N LYS A 56 13.09 -1.95 -9.27
CA LYS A 56 13.81 -1.16 -10.29
C LYS A 56 15.12 -0.57 -9.77
N GLU A 57 15.11 -0.07 -8.54
CA GLU A 57 16.32 0.44 -7.87
C GLU A 57 17.35 -0.68 -7.69
N LEU A 58 16.91 -1.86 -7.25
CA LEU A 58 17.78 -3.04 -7.13
C LEU A 58 18.38 -3.44 -8.49
N LEU A 59 17.58 -3.49 -9.55
CA LEU A 59 18.06 -3.77 -10.90
C LEU A 59 19.12 -2.79 -11.38
N CYS A 60 18.92 -1.50 -11.11
CA CYS A 60 19.92 -0.48 -11.44
C CYS A 60 21.25 -0.76 -10.72
N GLN A 61 21.21 -1.04 -9.44
CA GLN A 61 22.41 -1.38 -8.63
C GLN A 61 23.11 -2.64 -9.13
N LEU A 62 22.37 -3.70 -9.48
CA LEU A 62 22.95 -4.93 -10.01
C LEU A 62 23.65 -4.72 -11.36
N ARG A 63 23.03 -3.95 -12.25
CA ARG A 63 23.61 -3.60 -13.55
C ARG A 63 24.86 -2.73 -13.41
N GLU A 64 24.87 -1.75 -12.51
CA GLU A 64 26.06 -0.97 -12.19
C GLU A 64 27.22 -1.85 -11.64
N GLN A 65 26.91 -2.78 -10.74
CA GLN A 65 27.89 -3.72 -10.22
C GLN A 65 28.49 -4.62 -11.32
N ALA A 66 27.64 -5.11 -12.23
CA ALA A 66 28.09 -5.89 -13.38
C ALA A 66 29.00 -5.08 -14.32
N THR A 67 28.64 -3.82 -14.60
CA THR A 67 29.45 -2.92 -15.43
C THR A 67 30.79 -2.59 -14.79
N ARG A 68 30.84 -2.32 -13.48
CA ARG A 68 32.10 -2.09 -12.75
C ARG A 68 33.00 -3.32 -12.73
N ALA A 69 32.40 -4.52 -12.61
CA ALA A 69 33.14 -5.78 -12.65
C ALA A 69 33.80 -6.01 -14.03
N THR A 70 33.07 -5.74 -15.13
CA THR A 70 33.61 -5.86 -16.50
C THR A 70 34.68 -4.82 -16.81
N SER A 71 34.55 -3.57 -16.35
CA SER A 71 35.57 -2.52 -16.52
C SER A 71 36.88 -2.84 -15.80
N ARG A 72 36.82 -3.42 -14.61
CA ARG A 72 38.00 -3.89 -13.87
C ARG A 72 38.69 -5.08 -14.56
N LEU A 73 37.96 -5.93 -15.24
CA LEU A 73 38.50 -7.09 -15.99
C LEU A 73 39.28 -6.64 -17.23
N SER A 74 38.85 -5.57 -17.89
CA SER A 74 39.59 -5.03 -19.06
C SER A 74 40.94 -4.40 -18.67
N ALA A 75 41.08 -3.93 -17.43
CA ALA A 75 42.29 -3.28 -16.92
C ALA A 75 43.33 -4.27 -16.35
N THR A 76 42.97 -5.53 -16.03
CA THR A 76 43.86 -6.46 -15.38
C THR A 76 43.84 -7.83 -16.09
N ARG A 77 44.88 -8.10 -16.89
CA ARG A 77 45.17 -9.43 -17.47
C ARG A 77 45.67 -10.38 -16.36
N LEU A 78 44.76 -11.00 -15.61
CA LEU A 78 45.14 -12.03 -14.63
C LEU A 78 44.09 -13.16 -14.66
N SER A 79 44.60 -14.37 -14.92
CA SER A 79 43.87 -15.63 -14.94
C SER A 79 43.39 -16.01 -13.53
N GLY A 80 42.10 -16.40 -13.41
CA GLY A 80 41.57 -16.97 -12.20
C GLY A 80 40.11 -17.42 -12.41
N THR A 81 39.88 -18.71 -12.29
CA THR A 81 38.59 -19.40 -12.46
C THR A 81 37.48 -18.88 -11.55
N GLY A 82 37.81 -18.35 -10.35
CA GLY A 82 36.79 -17.84 -9.40
C GLY A 82 36.07 -16.56 -9.80
N ARG A 83 36.50 -15.86 -10.86
CA ARG A 83 35.85 -14.63 -11.36
C ARG A 83 34.71 -14.90 -12.34
N HIS A 84 34.77 -16.03 -13.05
CA HIS A 84 33.70 -16.42 -13.98
C HIS A 84 32.40 -16.74 -13.23
N ASP A 85 32.51 -17.38 -12.05
CA ASP A 85 31.35 -17.71 -11.21
C ASP A 85 30.67 -16.47 -10.63
N ALA A 86 31.43 -15.44 -10.27
CA ALA A 86 30.85 -14.18 -9.77
C ALA A 86 30.11 -13.37 -10.86
N MET A 87 30.57 -13.39 -12.11
CA MET A 87 29.89 -12.76 -13.25
C MET A 87 28.62 -13.53 -13.62
N ALA A 88 28.70 -14.86 -13.67
CA ALA A 88 27.54 -15.71 -13.92
C ALA A 88 26.47 -15.52 -12.82
N GLY A 89 26.89 -15.47 -11.55
CA GLY A 89 25.98 -15.20 -10.43
C GLY A 89 25.29 -13.84 -10.50
N ASN A 90 25.98 -12.77 -10.93
CA ASN A 90 25.36 -11.46 -11.13
C ASN A 90 24.38 -11.45 -12.31
N ALA A 91 24.69 -12.14 -13.40
CA ALA A 91 23.77 -12.24 -14.54
C ALA A 91 22.47 -12.97 -14.16
N ILE A 92 22.56 -14.06 -13.41
CA ILE A 92 21.39 -14.79 -12.89
C ILE A 92 20.53 -13.88 -12.01
N ARG A 93 21.12 -13.14 -11.07
CA ARG A 93 20.39 -12.21 -10.19
C ARG A 93 19.68 -11.09 -10.96
N ILE A 94 20.27 -10.63 -12.05
CA ILE A 94 19.63 -9.62 -12.91
C ILE A 94 18.40 -10.22 -13.58
N VAL A 95 18.50 -11.42 -14.16
CA VAL A 95 17.36 -12.09 -14.80
C VAL A 95 16.24 -12.37 -13.82
N GLU A 96 16.56 -12.92 -12.64
CA GLU A 96 15.57 -13.16 -11.57
C GLU A 96 14.86 -11.87 -11.13
N ALA A 97 15.59 -10.75 -11.04
CA ALA A 97 15.01 -9.47 -10.67
C ALA A 97 14.15 -8.88 -11.79
N GLU A 98 14.48 -9.11 -13.06
CA GLU A 98 13.69 -8.73 -14.23
C GLU A 98 12.37 -9.50 -14.28
N GLU A 99 12.42 -10.83 -14.15
CA GLU A 99 11.23 -11.69 -14.11
C GLU A 99 10.31 -11.32 -12.94
N ARG A 100 10.90 -11.06 -11.76
CA ARG A 100 10.14 -10.57 -10.61
C ARG A 100 9.45 -9.24 -10.90
N LEU A 101 10.15 -8.31 -11.53
CA LEU A 101 9.60 -6.99 -11.88
C LEU A 101 8.42 -7.12 -12.84
N GLU A 102 8.53 -7.94 -13.87
CA GLU A 102 7.44 -8.18 -14.84
C GLU A 102 6.21 -8.75 -14.13
N LYS A 103 6.38 -9.71 -13.24
CA LYS A 103 5.28 -10.27 -12.44
C LYS A 103 4.60 -9.24 -11.56
N ILE A 104 5.38 -8.42 -10.84
CA ILE A 104 4.81 -7.38 -9.96
C ILE A 104 4.06 -6.33 -10.79
N ILE A 105 4.54 -5.98 -11.98
CA ILE A 105 3.87 -5.05 -12.89
C ILE A 105 2.53 -5.62 -13.36
N ALA A 106 2.48 -6.90 -13.73
CA ALA A 106 1.24 -7.56 -14.12
C ALA A 106 0.22 -7.59 -12.96
N ASP A 107 0.65 -8.01 -11.78
CA ASP A 107 -0.17 -8.04 -10.56
C ASP A 107 -0.69 -6.63 -10.19
N TRP A 108 0.14 -5.61 -10.37
CA TRP A 108 -0.26 -4.21 -10.13
C TRP A 108 -1.30 -3.73 -11.14
N ALA A 109 -1.13 -4.04 -12.42
CA ALA A 109 -2.06 -3.63 -13.48
C ALA A 109 -3.44 -4.26 -13.27
N GLU A 110 -3.50 -5.55 -12.96
CA GLU A 110 -4.73 -6.26 -12.64
C GLU A 110 -5.40 -5.68 -11.39
N ALA A 111 -4.63 -5.53 -10.31
CA ALA A 111 -5.11 -4.94 -9.07
C ALA A 111 -5.68 -3.53 -9.29
N LEU A 112 -5.06 -2.72 -10.14
CA LEU A 112 -5.51 -1.36 -10.45
C LEU A 112 -6.81 -1.37 -11.27
N ALA A 113 -6.89 -2.20 -12.32
CA ALA A 113 -8.04 -2.27 -13.21
C ALA A 113 -9.33 -2.61 -12.43
N VAL A 114 -9.30 -3.64 -11.59
CA VAL A 114 -10.45 -4.03 -10.77
C VAL A 114 -10.89 -2.89 -9.84
N ARG A 115 -9.95 -2.20 -9.19
CA ARG A 115 -10.26 -1.10 -8.27
C ARG A 115 -10.84 0.11 -8.96
N VAL A 116 -10.35 0.46 -10.15
CA VAL A 116 -10.89 1.57 -10.96
C VAL A 116 -12.34 1.29 -11.32
N VAL A 117 -12.66 0.06 -11.74
CA VAL A 117 -14.04 -0.34 -12.06
C VAL A 117 -14.94 -0.23 -10.83
N LEU A 118 -14.52 -0.77 -9.68
CA LEU A 118 -15.31 -0.71 -8.45
C LEU A 118 -15.53 0.73 -7.97
N LEU A 119 -14.48 1.57 -8.01
CA LEU A 119 -14.60 2.97 -7.64
C LEU A 119 -15.54 3.74 -8.57
N SER A 120 -15.55 3.42 -9.87
CA SER A 120 -16.44 4.09 -10.83
C SER A 120 -17.93 3.82 -10.56
N ARG A 121 -18.26 2.76 -9.82
CA ARG A 121 -19.64 2.40 -9.42
C ARG A 121 -20.11 3.09 -8.14
N MET A 122 -19.25 3.83 -7.47
CA MET A 122 -19.65 4.63 -6.31
C MET A 122 -20.53 5.81 -6.76
N GLU A 123 -21.63 6.03 -6.05
CA GLU A 123 -22.60 7.07 -6.37
C GLU A 123 -22.09 8.46 -6.03
N ASP A 124 -21.47 8.63 -4.85
CA ASP A 124 -20.94 9.92 -4.41
C ASP A 124 -19.61 10.25 -5.09
N PRO A 125 -19.54 11.25 -5.97
CA PRO A 125 -18.34 11.65 -6.68
C PRO A 125 -17.25 12.22 -5.76
N ARG A 126 -17.63 12.79 -4.60
CA ARG A 126 -16.69 13.33 -3.62
C ARG A 126 -15.96 12.21 -2.89
N GLU A 127 -16.70 11.21 -2.45
CA GLU A 127 -16.15 10.03 -1.79
C GLU A 127 -15.26 9.22 -2.75
N ARG A 128 -15.75 8.97 -3.96
CA ARG A 128 -14.97 8.32 -5.02
C ARG A 128 -13.65 9.05 -5.25
N ARG A 129 -13.70 10.38 -5.43
CA ARG A 129 -12.51 11.19 -5.68
C ARG A 129 -11.51 11.14 -4.54
N LEU A 130 -11.97 11.13 -3.30
CA LEU A 130 -11.12 11.00 -2.13
C LEU A 130 -10.40 9.65 -2.12
N LEU A 131 -11.10 8.54 -2.35
CA LEU A 131 -10.50 7.21 -2.42
C LEU A 131 -9.51 7.07 -3.58
N GLU A 132 -9.82 7.60 -4.75
CA GLU A 132 -8.88 7.66 -5.88
C GLU A 132 -7.58 8.36 -5.51
N LEU A 133 -7.66 9.57 -4.96
CA LEU A 133 -6.50 10.35 -4.56
C LEU A 133 -5.66 9.62 -3.51
N ARG A 134 -6.31 9.00 -2.53
CA ARG A 134 -5.65 8.30 -1.44
C ARG A 134 -5.00 6.99 -1.86
N TYR A 135 -5.74 6.15 -2.60
CA TYR A 135 -5.37 4.75 -2.83
C TYR A 135 -4.85 4.45 -4.24
N LEU A 136 -5.27 5.20 -5.26
CA LEU A 136 -4.72 5.03 -6.61
C LEU A 136 -3.51 5.95 -6.85
N HIS A 137 -3.63 7.21 -6.41
CA HIS A 137 -2.54 8.19 -6.56
C HIS A 137 -1.55 8.16 -5.41
N GLY A 138 -1.92 7.63 -4.24
CA GLY A 138 -1.04 7.49 -3.07
C GLY A 138 -0.76 8.81 -2.35
N LEU A 139 -1.66 9.80 -2.45
CA LEU A 139 -1.49 11.11 -1.83
C LEU A 139 -1.58 11.03 -0.30
N SER A 140 -0.87 11.92 0.38
CA SER A 140 -0.99 12.12 1.83
C SER A 140 -2.35 12.74 2.18
N ILE A 141 -2.74 12.68 3.45
CA ILE A 141 -3.97 13.37 3.92
C ILE A 141 -3.84 14.87 3.73
N GLU A 142 -2.65 15.42 3.96
CA GLU A 142 -2.33 16.83 3.80
C GLU A 142 -2.52 17.29 2.35
N ASP A 143 -1.99 16.52 1.39
CA ASP A 143 -2.15 16.79 -0.05
C ASP A 143 -3.62 16.71 -0.48
N ILE A 144 -4.38 15.78 0.09
CA ILE A 144 -5.82 15.62 -0.18
C ILE A 144 -6.59 16.82 0.38
N CYS A 145 -6.27 17.29 1.60
CA CYS A 145 -6.87 18.48 2.18
C CYS A 145 -6.75 19.69 1.24
N VAL A 146 -5.53 19.91 0.73
CA VAL A 146 -5.27 21.00 -0.23
C VAL A 146 -6.04 20.80 -1.53
N ARG A 147 -6.00 19.59 -2.10
CA ARG A 147 -6.59 19.31 -3.41
C ARG A 147 -8.11 19.33 -3.44
N LEU A 148 -8.75 18.92 -2.35
CA LEU A 148 -10.21 18.91 -2.21
C LEU A 148 -10.75 20.15 -1.48
N ASN A 149 -9.87 21.06 -1.04
CA ASN A 149 -10.21 22.23 -0.21
C ASN A 149 -11.04 21.81 1.01
N MET A 150 -10.55 20.84 1.77
CA MET A 150 -11.23 20.26 2.93
C MET A 150 -10.32 20.29 4.16
N GLU A 151 -10.93 20.49 5.32
CA GLU A 151 -10.20 20.35 6.60
C GLU A 151 -9.87 18.89 6.88
N ARG A 152 -8.77 18.67 7.61
CA ARG A 152 -8.28 17.33 7.97
C ARG A 152 -9.34 16.45 8.63
N MET A 153 -10.14 17.00 9.52
CA MET A 153 -11.22 16.27 10.20
C MET A 153 -12.34 15.88 9.24
N GLN A 154 -12.63 16.73 8.25
CA GLN A 154 -13.61 16.43 7.20
C GLN A 154 -13.09 15.29 6.30
N VAL A 155 -11.81 15.35 5.88
CA VAL A 155 -11.18 14.27 5.09
C VAL A 155 -11.28 12.93 5.81
N TRP A 156 -10.98 12.87 7.12
CA TRP A 156 -11.10 11.64 7.91
C TRP A 156 -12.53 11.12 7.99
N ARG A 157 -13.50 12.02 8.15
CA ARG A 157 -14.92 11.66 8.25
C ARG A 157 -15.44 11.12 6.90
N VAL A 158 -15.16 11.83 5.81
CA VAL A 158 -15.54 11.39 4.45
C VAL A 158 -14.79 10.11 4.05
N GLN A 159 -13.54 9.92 4.47
CA GLN A 159 -12.84 8.67 4.22
C GLN A 159 -13.52 7.47 4.92
N GLY A 160 -14.03 7.68 6.13
CA GLY A 160 -14.76 6.65 6.87
C GLY A 160 -16.03 6.22 6.13
N SER A 161 -16.90 7.17 5.77
CA SER A 161 -18.13 6.87 5.00
C SER A 161 -17.82 6.28 3.61
N ALA A 162 -16.83 6.83 2.91
CA ALA A 162 -16.40 6.34 1.61
C ALA A 162 -15.94 4.87 1.62
N LEU A 163 -15.25 4.44 2.67
CA LEU A 163 -14.82 3.05 2.80
C LEU A 163 -15.99 2.10 3.08
N GLU A 164 -17.01 2.55 3.82
CA GLU A 164 -18.22 1.76 4.04
C GLU A 164 -19.05 1.63 2.75
N HIS A 165 -19.29 2.73 2.04
CA HIS A 165 -20.00 2.69 0.74
C HIS A 165 -19.22 1.87 -0.30
N PHE A 166 -17.89 1.96 -0.31
CA PHE A 166 -17.07 1.12 -1.18
C PHE A 166 -17.21 -0.37 -0.83
N ARG A 167 -17.32 -0.71 0.46
CA ARG A 167 -17.59 -2.08 0.90
C ARG A 167 -18.91 -2.62 0.31
N GLU A 168 -19.97 -1.81 0.35
CA GLU A 168 -21.28 -2.18 -0.21
C GLU A 168 -21.18 -2.44 -1.72
N VAL A 169 -20.46 -1.58 -2.45
CA VAL A 169 -20.20 -1.78 -3.90
C VAL A 169 -19.42 -3.08 -4.14
N TYR A 170 -18.37 -3.33 -3.34
CA TYR A 170 -17.56 -4.52 -3.44
C TYR A 170 -18.37 -5.79 -3.17
N GLU A 171 -19.20 -5.81 -2.12
CA GLU A 171 -20.05 -6.95 -1.77
C GLU A 171 -21.14 -7.24 -2.83
N ARG A 172 -21.77 -6.20 -3.38
CA ARG A 172 -22.73 -6.32 -4.50
C ARG A 172 -22.08 -6.98 -5.70
N GLU A 173 -20.87 -6.57 -6.05
CA GLU A 173 -20.14 -7.15 -7.19
C GLU A 173 -19.76 -8.61 -6.95
N GLN A 174 -19.36 -8.98 -5.73
CA GLN A 174 -19.04 -10.37 -5.38
C GLN A 174 -20.28 -11.30 -5.45
N LYS A 175 -21.46 -10.76 -5.17
CA LYS A 175 -22.72 -11.51 -5.27
C LYS A 175 -23.28 -11.57 -6.69
N GLY A 176 -22.66 -10.89 -7.66
CA GLY A 176 -23.14 -10.80 -9.04
C GLY A 176 -24.45 -10.02 -9.21
N GLU A 177 -24.84 -9.23 -8.21
CA GLU A 177 -26.00 -8.35 -8.27
C GLU A 177 -25.66 -7.11 -9.13
N LYS A 178 -26.29 -7.04 -10.33
CA LYS A 178 -26.12 -5.89 -11.24
C LYS A 178 -27.07 -4.76 -10.87
#